data_65a7819851c1c6d8b051a1b15f21edb9
#
_entry.id   65a7819851c1c6d8b051a1b15f21edb9
#
_cell.length_a   1.000
_cell.length_b   1.000
_cell.length_c   1.000
_cell.angle_alpha   90.00
_cell.angle_beta   90.00
_cell.angle_gamma   90.00
#
_symmetry.space_group_name_H-M   'P 1'
#
loop_
_entity.id
_entity.type
_entity.pdbx_description
1 polymer ?
#
loop_
_entity_poly.entity_id
_entity_poly.type
_entity_poly.pdbx_seq_one_letter_code
_entity_poly.pdbx_strand_id
1 'polypeptide(L)'
;EICACLVGSEMCIRDRCYYNLVKWYGGVPIITEVQEPVAGAITPRSTTKACVDFICEDLERSAQLLAPFTENGGWPSSDFGRVTSGTALALKGRTLLLYASPLFNRKNDVERWRKAYNEITADLPRINACGYGLANESNAGANASGWANVFSMVDGNTEAVFVTLYNDIATGGVPDFSKNNSWEHGIRPSNAMGGGGKTPSAMMVDMFPICLLYTSPS
;
A
#
# COMPACT_ATOMS: atom_id res chain seq x y z
N GLU A 1 20.02 0.96 23.36
CA GLU A 1 18.76 0.22 23.10
C GLU A 1 18.13 0.75 21.81
N ILE A 2 17.82 -0.15 20.86
CA ILE A 2 17.12 0.23 19.64
C ILE A 2 15.65 0.46 20.02
N CYS A 3 15.09 1.61 19.63
CA CYS A 3 13.70 1.94 19.93
C CYS A 3 12.74 0.94 19.25
N ALA A 4 11.74 0.44 19.99
CA ALA A 4 10.74 -0.51 19.48
C ALA A 4 10.01 0.02 18.22
N CYS A 5 9.77 1.32 18.14
CA CYS A 5 9.17 1.95 16.98
C CYS A 5 10.05 1.88 15.74
N LEU A 6 11.39 1.96 15.89
CA LEU A 6 12.31 1.80 14.76
C LEU A 6 12.29 0.37 14.24
N VAL A 7 12.37 -0.62 15.15
CA VAL A 7 12.31 -2.05 14.79
C VAL A 7 10.99 -2.37 14.07
N GLY A 8 9.85 -1.90 14.57
CA GLY A 8 8.56 -2.08 13.92
C GLY A 8 8.52 -1.46 12.52
N SER A 9 9.08 -0.27 12.34
CA SER A 9 9.15 0.38 11.03
C SER A 9 10.04 -0.38 10.04
N GLU A 10 11.21 -0.86 10.48
CA GLU A 10 12.13 -1.63 9.63
C GLU A 10 11.51 -2.96 9.20
N MET A 11 10.81 -3.66 10.11
CA MET A 11 10.08 -4.89 9.78
C MET A 11 9.04 -4.62 8.69
N CYS A 12 8.19 -3.61 8.85
CA CYS A 12 7.16 -3.28 7.86
C CYS A 12 7.77 -2.89 6.49
N ILE A 13 8.89 -2.17 6.46
CA ILE A 13 9.60 -1.82 5.21
C ILE A 13 10.13 -3.08 4.53
N ARG A 14 10.76 -3.98 5.29
CA ARG A 14 11.22 -5.27 4.79
C ARG A 14 10.09 -6.08 4.18
N ASP A 15 8.97 -6.19 4.90
CA ASP A 15 7.82 -6.96 4.47
C ASP A 15 7.13 -6.38 3.22
N ARG A 16 7.14 -5.07 3.07
CA ARG A 16 6.72 -4.43 1.82
C ARG A 16 7.59 -4.87 0.64
N CYS A 17 8.89 -5.00 0.84
CA CYS A 17 9.78 -5.53 -0.20
C CYS A 17 9.46 -6.99 -0.50
N TYR A 18 9.27 -7.83 0.52
CA TYR A 18 8.86 -9.23 0.35
C TYR A 18 7.50 -9.36 -0.33
N TYR A 19 6.50 -8.53 0.04
CA TYR A 19 5.21 -8.49 -0.63
C TYR A 19 5.36 -8.24 -2.14
N ASN A 20 6.19 -7.27 -2.53
CA ASN A 20 6.44 -6.99 -3.94
C ASN A 20 7.16 -8.16 -4.64
N LEU A 21 8.14 -8.78 -3.99
CA LEU A 21 8.81 -9.96 -4.54
C LEU A 21 7.84 -11.13 -4.72
N VAL A 22 7.02 -11.42 -3.71
CA VAL A 22 6.01 -12.50 -3.78
C VAL A 22 4.98 -12.23 -4.86
N LYS A 23 4.52 -10.99 -5.00
CA LYS A 23 3.57 -10.59 -6.05
C LYS A 23 4.05 -10.95 -7.45
N TRP A 24 5.33 -10.80 -7.73
CA TRP A 24 5.90 -11.02 -9.06
C TRP A 24 6.50 -12.41 -9.25
N TYR A 25 7.09 -12.97 -8.23
CA TYR A 25 7.90 -14.18 -8.33
C TYR A 25 7.32 -15.39 -7.57
N GLY A 26 6.28 -15.22 -6.78
CA GLY A 26 5.77 -16.25 -5.89
C GLY A 26 6.70 -16.47 -4.69
N GLY A 27 7.08 -17.73 -4.42
CA GLY A 27 8.03 -18.04 -3.35
C GLY A 27 9.42 -17.46 -3.65
N VAL A 28 10.07 -16.92 -2.62
CA VAL A 28 11.43 -16.36 -2.69
C VAL A 28 12.23 -16.84 -1.47
N PRO A 29 13.56 -16.74 -1.46
CA PRO A 29 14.36 -17.01 -0.27
C PRO A 29 13.96 -16.06 0.87
N ILE A 30 13.72 -16.58 2.07
CA ILE A 30 13.49 -15.79 3.27
C ILE A 30 14.84 -15.62 3.95
N ILE A 31 15.30 -14.38 4.05
CA ILE A 31 16.59 -14.00 4.64
C ILE A 31 16.31 -13.11 5.84
N THR A 32 16.62 -13.60 7.04
CA THR A 32 16.40 -12.91 8.31
C THR A 32 17.68 -12.42 8.98
N GLU A 33 18.83 -12.88 8.49
CA GLU A 33 20.14 -12.56 9.03
C GLU A 33 21.07 -12.04 7.93
N VAL A 34 22.05 -11.25 8.32
CA VAL A 34 23.10 -10.80 7.42
C VAL A 34 23.88 -12.03 6.92
N GLN A 35 23.96 -12.18 5.61
CA GLN A 35 24.69 -13.27 4.99
C GLN A 35 26.12 -12.82 4.70
N GLU A 36 27.08 -13.68 5.04
CA GLU A 36 28.45 -13.49 4.60
C GLU A 36 28.56 -13.67 3.08
N PRO A 37 29.33 -12.83 2.39
CA PRO A 37 29.50 -12.90 0.94
C PRO A 37 30.38 -14.08 0.54
N VAL A 38 29.91 -15.31 0.80
CA VAL A 38 30.62 -16.54 0.42
C VAL A 38 30.20 -16.90 -1.00
N ALA A 39 31.18 -17.02 -1.88
CA ALA A 39 30.96 -17.45 -3.25
C ALA A 39 30.30 -18.86 -3.28
N GLY A 40 29.10 -18.94 -3.89
CA GLY A 40 28.37 -20.18 -4.04
C GLY A 40 27.33 -20.52 -2.96
N ALA A 41 27.17 -19.69 -1.95
CA ALA A 41 26.06 -19.83 -0.98
C ALA A 41 24.74 -19.41 -1.64
N ILE A 42 23.95 -20.40 -2.09
CA ILE A 42 22.62 -20.15 -2.67
C ILE A 42 21.57 -20.52 -1.62
N THR A 43 20.83 -19.53 -1.12
CA THR A 43 19.66 -19.78 -0.28
C THR A 43 18.51 -20.29 -1.14
N PRO A 44 17.94 -21.48 -0.87
CA PRO A 44 16.86 -22.02 -1.68
C PRO A 44 15.58 -21.18 -1.54
N ARG A 45 14.75 -21.22 -2.59
CA ARG A 45 13.44 -20.55 -2.56
C ARG A 45 12.52 -21.22 -1.56
N SER A 46 11.87 -20.41 -0.74
CA SER A 46 10.75 -20.85 0.10
C SER A 46 9.45 -20.96 -0.72
N THR A 47 8.46 -21.69 -0.20
CA THR A 47 7.15 -21.74 -0.84
C THR A 47 6.43 -20.39 -0.74
N THR A 48 5.52 -20.10 -1.68
CA THR A 48 4.69 -18.89 -1.60
C THR A 48 3.94 -18.82 -0.27
N LYS A 49 3.44 -19.96 0.22
CA LYS A 49 2.75 -20.01 1.52
C LYS A 49 3.69 -19.58 2.65
N ALA A 50 4.89 -20.13 2.71
CA ALA A 50 5.86 -19.78 3.74
C ALA A 50 6.22 -18.29 3.72
N CYS A 51 6.37 -17.70 2.53
CA CYS A 51 6.63 -16.27 2.39
C CYS A 51 5.44 -15.43 2.88
N VAL A 52 4.21 -15.82 2.55
CA VAL A 52 3.00 -15.12 3.01
C VAL A 52 2.84 -15.22 4.53
N ASP A 53 3.05 -16.40 5.10
CA ASP A 53 2.98 -16.59 6.54
C ASP A 53 4.04 -15.72 7.24
N PHE A 54 5.30 -15.73 6.76
CA PHE A 54 6.38 -14.88 7.27
C PHE A 54 6.01 -13.39 7.24
N ILE A 55 5.54 -12.88 6.10
CA ILE A 55 5.12 -11.48 5.96
C ILE A 55 4.00 -11.15 6.96
N CYS A 56 2.98 -12.01 7.08
CA CYS A 56 1.84 -11.74 7.95
C CYS A 56 2.21 -11.75 9.44
N GLU A 57 3.06 -12.69 9.86
CA GLU A 57 3.56 -12.78 11.24
C GLU A 57 4.43 -11.58 11.60
N ASP A 58 5.31 -11.17 10.71
CA ASP A 58 6.20 -10.04 10.90
C ASP A 58 5.41 -8.71 10.95
N LEU A 59 4.44 -8.53 10.05
CA LEU A 59 3.58 -7.35 10.03
C LEU A 59 2.72 -7.25 11.29
N GLU A 60 2.21 -8.37 11.82
CA GLU A 60 1.49 -8.37 13.10
C GLU A 60 2.41 -7.94 14.24
N ARG A 61 3.63 -8.46 14.29
CA ARG A 61 4.62 -8.06 15.27
C ARG A 61 5.02 -6.58 15.13
N SER A 62 5.22 -6.12 13.90
CA SER A 62 5.46 -4.71 13.58
C SER A 62 4.33 -3.82 14.12
N ALA A 63 3.08 -4.21 13.87
CA ALA A 63 1.92 -3.49 14.36
C ALA A 63 1.87 -3.42 15.88
N GLN A 64 2.19 -4.51 16.58
CA GLN A 64 2.26 -4.52 18.04
C GLN A 64 3.34 -3.57 18.60
N LEU A 65 4.50 -3.51 17.95
CA LEU A 65 5.59 -2.62 18.34
C LEU A 65 5.27 -1.14 18.08
N LEU A 66 4.50 -0.86 17.04
CA LEU A 66 4.10 0.51 16.65
C LEU A 66 2.83 0.99 17.38
N ALA A 67 2.00 0.09 17.87
CA ALA A 67 0.71 0.41 18.50
C ALA A 67 0.81 1.48 19.61
N PRO A 68 1.74 1.40 20.59
CA PRO A 68 1.83 2.40 21.65
C PRO A 68 2.10 3.82 21.17
N PHE A 69 2.64 3.96 19.97
CA PHE A 69 3.05 5.24 19.39
C PHE A 69 2.04 5.78 18.40
N THR A 70 1.19 4.92 17.82
CA THR A 70 0.39 5.28 16.64
C THR A 70 -1.11 5.00 16.76
N GLU A 71 -1.56 4.14 17.68
CA GLU A 71 -2.98 3.83 17.86
C GLU A 71 -3.71 4.89 18.74
N ASN A 72 -3.28 6.15 18.64
CA ASN A 72 -3.91 7.31 19.27
C ASN A 72 -4.00 8.48 18.27
N GLY A 73 -4.35 8.19 17.02
CA GLY A 73 -4.47 9.20 15.96
C GLY A 73 -3.25 9.31 15.03
N GLY A 74 -2.30 8.36 15.11
CA GLY A 74 -1.12 8.32 14.25
C GLY A 74 0.08 9.09 14.80
N TRP A 75 1.06 9.34 13.94
CA TRP A 75 2.23 10.15 14.26
C TRP A 75 1.89 11.64 14.31
N PRO A 76 2.65 12.44 15.08
CA PRO A 76 2.57 13.90 14.99
C PRO A 76 2.85 14.38 13.54
N SER A 77 2.35 15.55 13.20
CA SER A 77 2.52 16.13 11.85
C SER A 77 3.98 16.27 11.41
N SER A 78 4.92 16.44 12.36
CA SER A 78 6.36 16.46 12.09
C SER A 78 6.90 15.13 11.56
N ASP A 79 6.22 14.04 11.84
CA ASP A 79 6.59 12.67 11.46
C ASP A 79 5.65 12.08 10.40
N PHE A 80 4.91 12.95 9.70
CA PHE A 80 4.01 12.53 8.62
C PHE A 80 4.74 11.68 7.57
N GLY A 81 4.09 10.59 7.16
CA GLY A 81 4.66 9.64 6.19
C GLY A 81 5.43 8.47 6.81
N ARG A 82 5.67 8.47 8.13
CA ARG A 82 6.24 7.30 8.81
C ARG A 82 5.23 6.17 8.90
N VAL A 83 5.73 4.95 8.95
CA VAL A 83 4.93 3.73 9.10
C VAL A 83 4.20 3.72 10.44
N THR A 84 2.92 3.38 10.44
CA THR A 84 2.09 3.19 11.63
C THR A 84 1.71 1.72 11.82
N SER A 85 1.16 1.36 12.99
CA SER A 85 0.56 0.03 13.18
C SER A 85 -0.53 -0.25 12.14
N GLY A 86 -1.35 0.77 11.82
CA GLY A 86 -2.37 0.68 10.77
C GLY A 86 -1.81 0.41 9.38
N THR A 87 -0.64 0.97 9.05
CA THR A 87 0.07 0.68 7.80
C THR A 87 0.48 -0.79 7.72
N ALA A 88 1.05 -1.34 8.80
CA ALA A 88 1.45 -2.74 8.86
C ALA A 88 0.24 -3.69 8.71
N LEU A 89 -0.85 -3.41 9.43
CA LEU A 89 -2.08 -4.21 9.36
C LEU A 89 -2.76 -4.13 7.99
N ALA A 90 -2.78 -2.95 7.37
CA ALA A 90 -3.31 -2.80 6.03
C ALA A 90 -2.49 -3.59 4.99
N LEU A 91 -1.16 -3.61 5.12
CA LEU A 91 -0.30 -4.42 4.26
C LEU A 91 -0.50 -5.93 4.50
N LYS A 92 -0.70 -6.35 5.76
CA LYS A 92 -1.09 -7.73 6.11
C LYS A 92 -2.37 -8.13 5.41
N GLY A 93 -3.40 -7.31 5.49
CA GLY A 93 -4.68 -7.53 4.82
C GLY A 93 -4.52 -7.66 3.30
N ARG A 94 -3.75 -6.77 2.67
CA ARG A 94 -3.45 -6.84 1.23
C ARG A 94 -2.68 -8.11 0.84
N THR A 95 -1.77 -8.56 1.69
CA THR A 95 -1.00 -9.79 1.47
C THR A 95 -1.91 -11.02 1.49
N LEU A 96 -2.81 -11.11 2.47
CA LEU A 96 -3.78 -12.19 2.57
C LEU A 96 -4.77 -12.18 1.41
N LEU A 97 -5.25 -11.00 1.00
CA LEU A 97 -6.15 -10.86 -0.13
C LEU A 97 -5.47 -11.27 -1.46
N LEU A 98 -4.22 -10.87 -1.66
CA LEU A 98 -3.42 -11.30 -2.82
C LEU A 98 -3.26 -12.83 -2.83
N TYR A 99 -2.96 -13.44 -1.69
CA TYR A 99 -2.80 -14.90 -1.58
C TYR A 99 -4.11 -15.67 -1.78
N ALA A 100 -5.25 -15.07 -1.43
CA ALA A 100 -6.58 -15.63 -1.68
C ALA A 100 -7.04 -15.45 -3.14
N SER A 101 -6.44 -14.51 -3.88
CA SER A 101 -6.84 -14.19 -5.26
C SER A 101 -6.56 -15.33 -6.24
N PRO A 102 -7.25 -15.40 -7.38
CA PRO A 102 -7.08 -16.45 -8.39
C PRO A 102 -5.63 -16.65 -8.86
N LEU A 103 -4.79 -15.63 -8.75
CA LEU A 103 -3.37 -15.72 -9.11
C LEU A 103 -2.64 -16.80 -8.32
N PHE A 104 -2.89 -16.87 -7.02
CA PHE A 104 -2.25 -17.82 -6.10
C PHE A 104 -3.21 -18.93 -5.62
N ASN A 105 -4.50 -18.77 -5.84
CA ASN A 105 -5.56 -19.66 -5.39
C ASN A 105 -6.33 -20.27 -6.56
N ARG A 106 -5.65 -20.94 -7.46
CA ARG A 106 -6.22 -21.52 -8.68
C ARG A 106 -7.29 -22.57 -8.42
N LYS A 107 -7.30 -23.19 -7.23
CA LYS A 107 -8.30 -24.18 -6.82
C LYS A 107 -9.51 -23.55 -6.11
N ASN A 108 -9.53 -22.21 -6.00
CA ASN A 108 -10.55 -21.46 -5.29
C ASN A 108 -10.81 -21.96 -3.85
N ASP A 109 -9.75 -22.17 -3.10
CA ASP A 109 -9.81 -22.52 -1.68
C ASP A 109 -10.49 -21.38 -0.91
N VAL A 110 -11.72 -21.63 -0.47
CA VAL A 110 -12.57 -20.64 0.21
C VAL A 110 -12.00 -20.25 1.57
N GLU A 111 -11.22 -21.13 2.21
CA GLU A 111 -10.62 -20.83 3.52
C GLU A 111 -9.60 -19.67 3.45
N ARG A 112 -8.94 -19.48 2.32
CA ARG A 112 -8.04 -18.34 2.14
C ARG A 112 -8.81 -17.01 2.10
N TRP A 113 -9.97 -17.00 1.44
CA TRP A 113 -10.85 -15.82 1.44
C TRP A 113 -11.42 -15.55 2.81
N ARG A 114 -11.85 -16.61 3.52
CA ARG A 114 -12.38 -16.50 4.88
C ARG A 114 -11.32 -15.97 5.85
N LYS A 115 -10.08 -16.49 5.75
CA LYS A 115 -8.96 -16.00 6.56
C LYS A 115 -8.71 -14.51 6.28
N ALA A 116 -8.60 -14.10 5.01
CA ALA A 116 -8.39 -12.70 4.65
C ALA A 116 -9.51 -11.80 5.20
N TYR A 117 -10.76 -12.19 5.04
CA TYR A 117 -11.90 -11.44 5.56
C TYR A 117 -11.87 -11.30 7.09
N ASN A 118 -11.65 -12.39 7.80
CA ASN A 118 -11.65 -12.37 9.26
C ASN A 118 -10.50 -11.52 9.82
N GLU A 119 -9.30 -11.67 9.29
CA GLU A 119 -8.13 -10.90 9.72
C GLU A 119 -8.33 -9.40 9.44
N ILE A 120 -8.73 -9.04 8.24
CA ILE A 120 -8.97 -7.64 7.87
C ILE A 120 -10.05 -7.03 8.77
N THR A 121 -11.15 -7.75 9.02
CA THR A 121 -12.24 -7.27 9.87
C THR A 121 -11.78 -7.08 11.32
N ALA A 122 -10.96 -7.99 11.83
CA ALA A 122 -10.41 -7.90 13.19
C ALA A 122 -9.42 -6.74 13.34
N ASP A 123 -8.67 -6.40 12.28
CA ASP A 123 -7.66 -5.36 12.29
C ASP A 123 -8.23 -3.94 12.08
N LEU A 124 -9.43 -3.80 11.50
CA LEU A 124 -10.04 -2.50 11.20
C LEU A 124 -10.10 -1.54 12.39
N PRO A 125 -10.48 -1.94 13.62
CA PRO A 125 -10.50 -1.02 14.76
C PRO A 125 -9.11 -0.42 15.07
N ARG A 126 -8.04 -1.19 14.91
CA ARG A 126 -6.67 -0.76 15.14
C ARG A 126 -6.19 0.18 14.03
N ILE A 127 -6.56 -0.13 12.78
CA ILE A 127 -6.29 0.76 11.64
C ILE A 127 -6.98 2.11 11.86
N ASN A 128 -8.25 2.09 12.26
CA ASN A 128 -9.00 3.32 12.56
C ASN A 128 -8.41 4.09 13.75
N ALA A 129 -7.88 3.40 14.76
CA ALA A 129 -7.22 4.04 15.90
C ALA A 129 -5.96 4.85 15.51
N CYS A 130 -5.37 4.56 14.35
CA CYS A 130 -4.28 5.36 13.76
C CYS A 130 -4.77 6.62 13.03
N GLY A 131 -6.07 6.89 13.04
CA GLY A 131 -6.66 8.03 12.32
C GLY A 131 -7.01 7.74 10.86
N TYR A 132 -6.90 6.49 10.43
CA TYR A 132 -7.30 6.10 9.07
C TYR A 132 -8.77 5.73 9.00
N GLY A 133 -9.39 6.03 7.88
CA GLY A 133 -10.79 5.74 7.61
C GLY A 133 -11.22 6.31 6.28
N LEU A 134 -12.44 6.00 5.87
CA LEU A 134 -13.00 6.57 4.65
C LEU A 134 -13.20 8.08 4.83
N ALA A 135 -12.93 8.84 3.79
CA ALA A 135 -13.28 10.25 3.73
C ALA A 135 -14.80 10.40 3.86
N ASN A 136 -15.22 11.48 4.49
CA ASN A 136 -16.64 11.67 4.82
C ASN A 136 -17.52 11.65 3.55
N GLU A 137 -18.31 10.58 3.41
CA GLU A 137 -19.19 10.33 2.26
C GLU A 137 -20.25 11.42 2.06
N SER A 138 -20.63 12.14 3.14
CA SER A 138 -21.59 13.25 3.04
C SER A 138 -21.10 14.39 2.15
N ASN A 139 -19.83 14.43 1.81
CA ASN A 139 -19.20 15.42 0.95
C ASN A 139 -18.78 14.87 -0.42
N ALA A 140 -19.42 13.83 -0.92
CA ALA A 140 -19.17 13.37 -2.29
C ALA A 140 -19.32 14.51 -3.32
N GLY A 141 -20.19 15.49 -3.04
CA GLY A 141 -20.36 16.70 -3.82
C GLY A 141 -20.97 16.47 -5.20
N ALA A 142 -21.36 17.56 -5.85
CA ALA A 142 -21.76 17.50 -7.25
C ALA A 142 -20.53 17.12 -8.11
N ASN A 143 -20.73 16.27 -9.11
CA ASN A 143 -19.67 15.80 -10.02
C ASN A 143 -18.52 15.03 -9.32
N ALA A 144 -18.81 14.33 -8.23
CA ALA A 144 -17.82 13.58 -7.47
C ALA A 144 -16.62 14.43 -6.96
N SER A 145 -16.85 15.70 -6.67
CA SER A 145 -15.80 16.61 -6.18
C SER A 145 -15.17 16.13 -4.88
N GLY A 146 -15.94 15.54 -3.97
CA GLY A 146 -15.44 14.96 -2.73
C GLY A 146 -14.45 13.83 -3.00
N TRP A 147 -14.76 12.94 -3.96
CA TRP A 147 -13.86 11.88 -4.38
C TRP A 147 -12.58 12.42 -5.04
N ALA A 148 -12.70 13.42 -5.90
CA ALA A 148 -11.54 14.06 -6.53
C ALA A 148 -10.63 14.73 -5.49
N ASN A 149 -11.22 15.34 -4.46
CA ASN A 149 -10.48 16.00 -3.39
C ASN A 149 -9.60 15.02 -2.59
N VAL A 150 -10.02 13.77 -2.38
CA VAL A 150 -9.19 12.76 -1.70
C VAL A 150 -7.83 12.58 -2.37
N PHE A 151 -7.76 12.69 -3.69
CA PHE A 151 -6.50 12.56 -4.45
C PHE A 151 -5.65 13.83 -4.48
N SER A 152 -6.22 14.97 -4.17
CA SER A 152 -5.53 16.28 -4.14
C SER A 152 -5.18 16.74 -2.72
N MET A 153 -5.70 16.09 -1.68
CA MET A 153 -5.40 16.43 -0.29
C MET A 153 -3.96 16.09 0.06
N VAL A 154 -3.18 17.09 0.41
CA VAL A 154 -1.81 16.93 0.90
C VAL A 154 -1.83 16.56 2.39
N ASP A 155 -2.67 17.25 3.17
CA ASP A 155 -2.81 17.06 4.61
C ASP A 155 -4.21 16.56 4.97
N GLY A 156 -4.32 15.77 6.04
CA GLY A 156 -5.60 15.31 6.57
C GLY A 156 -6.32 14.25 5.74
N ASN A 157 -5.63 13.63 4.78
CA ASN A 157 -6.20 12.54 3.99
C ASN A 157 -6.22 11.24 4.82
N THR A 158 -7.37 10.92 5.38
CA THR A 158 -7.56 9.72 6.23
C THR A 158 -7.52 8.41 5.44
N GLU A 159 -7.70 8.43 4.12
CA GLU A 159 -7.59 7.23 3.28
C GLU A 159 -6.16 6.90 2.88
N ALA A 160 -5.22 7.82 3.04
CA ALA A 160 -3.82 7.64 2.67
C ALA A 160 -3.03 6.92 3.77
N VAL A 161 -3.18 5.60 3.85
CA VAL A 161 -2.57 4.75 4.89
C VAL A 161 -1.05 4.67 4.76
N PHE A 162 -0.52 4.74 3.55
CA PHE A 162 0.92 4.80 3.28
C PHE A 162 1.20 5.70 2.08
N VAL A 163 2.04 6.70 2.29
CA VAL A 163 2.36 7.69 1.26
C VAL A 163 3.85 7.70 0.95
N THR A 164 4.19 7.94 -0.30
CA THR A 164 5.55 8.27 -0.69
C THR A 164 5.62 9.78 -0.84
N LEU A 165 6.41 10.41 0.02
CA LEU A 165 6.60 11.86 -0.03
C LEU A 165 7.56 12.22 -1.16
N TYR A 166 7.10 13.09 -2.04
CA TYR A 166 7.90 13.71 -3.09
C TYR A 166 8.11 15.16 -2.73
N ASN A 167 9.27 15.72 -3.11
CA ASN A 167 9.52 17.13 -2.97
C ASN A 167 9.54 17.79 -4.37
N ASP A 168 9.33 19.08 -4.39
CA ASP A 168 9.36 19.93 -5.59
C ASP A 168 10.75 20.54 -5.86
N ILE A 169 11.77 20.15 -5.08
CA ILE A 169 13.11 20.69 -5.21
C ILE A 169 13.75 20.18 -6.50
N ALA A 170 13.84 21.08 -7.47
CA ALA A 170 14.64 20.86 -8.67
C ALA A 170 16.13 21.07 -8.33
N THR A 171 16.94 20.06 -8.51
CA THR A 171 18.39 20.18 -8.39
C THR A 171 18.99 20.60 -9.73
N GLY A 172 19.67 21.76 -9.78
CA GLY A 172 20.39 22.19 -10.97
C GLY A 172 19.54 22.67 -12.15
N GLY A 173 18.29 23.11 -11.91
CA GLY A 173 17.43 23.67 -12.97
C GLY A 173 16.83 22.62 -13.91
N VAL A 174 17.12 21.35 -13.71
CA VAL A 174 16.49 20.23 -14.42
C VAL A 174 15.65 19.44 -13.42
N PRO A 175 14.36 19.15 -13.72
CA PRO A 175 13.55 18.32 -12.86
C PRO A 175 14.25 16.98 -12.64
N ASP A 176 14.59 16.66 -11.39
CA ASP A 176 15.11 15.35 -11.04
C ASP A 176 13.93 14.37 -10.90
N PHE A 177 13.59 13.71 -11.99
CA PHE A 177 12.51 12.74 -12.04
C PHE A 177 12.73 11.52 -11.13
N SER A 178 13.93 11.34 -10.59
CA SER A 178 14.19 10.30 -9.58
C SER A 178 13.61 10.67 -8.21
N LYS A 179 13.38 11.95 -7.96
CA LYS A 179 12.82 12.49 -6.71
C LYS A 179 11.39 13.00 -6.86
N ASN A 180 10.90 13.10 -8.10
CA ASN A 180 9.54 13.54 -8.42
C ASN A 180 8.70 12.39 -8.94
N ASN A 181 7.38 12.53 -8.84
CA ASN A 181 6.45 11.54 -9.34
C ASN A 181 6.40 11.53 -10.88
N SER A 182 7.26 10.76 -11.51
CA SER A 182 7.29 10.60 -12.97
C SER A 182 5.99 9.98 -13.54
N TRP A 183 5.19 9.31 -12.70
CA TRP A 183 3.89 8.77 -13.09
C TRP A 183 2.91 9.88 -13.42
N GLU A 184 2.88 10.95 -12.65
CA GLU A 184 2.00 12.08 -12.90
C GLU A 184 2.27 12.68 -14.29
N HIS A 185 3.54 12.90 -14.62
CA HIS A 185 3.92 13.34 -15.97
C HIS A 185 3.45 12.36 -17.05
N GLY A 186 3.57 11.05 -16.82
CA GLY A 186 3.14 10.03 -17.77
C GLY A 186 1.62 9.92 -17.97
N ILE A 187 0.83 10.27 -16.94
CA ILE A 187 -0.65 10.22 -16.97
C ILE A 187 -1.22 11.52 -17.56
N ARG A 188 -0.60 12.65 -17.24
CA ARG A 188 -1.09 13.96 -17.67
C ARG A 188 -1.13 14.05 -19.20
N PRO A 189 -2.23 14.56 -19.79
CA PRO A 189 -2.31 14.74 -21.23
C PRO A 189 -1.21 15.67 -21.78
N SER A 190 -0.79 15.46 -23.00
CA SER A 190 0.27 16.24 -23.63
C SER A 190 -0.05 17.74 -23.74
N ASN A 191 -1.34 18.08 -23.93
CA ASN A 191 -1.80 19.48 -23.92
C ASN A 191 -1.76 20.14 -22.53
N ALA A 192 -1.57 19.36 -21.45
CA ALA A 192 -1.38 19.80 -20.09
C ALA A 192 0.06 19.57 -19.62
N MET A 193 1.04 19.68 -20.51
CA MET A 193 2.48 19.49 -20.26
C MET A 193 2.84 18.12 -19.72
N GLY A 194 2.08 17.10 -20.05
CA GLY A 194 2.31 15.71 -19.70
C GLY A 194 2.84 14.87 -20.86
N GLY A 195 3.22 13.63 -20.55
CA GLY A 195 3.71 12.67 -21.55
C GLY A 195 2.61 11.97 -22.36
N GLY A 196 1.34 12.00 -21.92
CA GLY A 196 0.18 11.43 -22.61
C GLY A 196 0.22 9.91 -22.85
N GLY A 197 1.16 9.20 -22.23
CA GLY A 197 1.44 7.79 -22.53
C GLY A 197 0.64 6.76 -21.71
N LYS A 198 -0.25 7.21 -20.84
CA LYS A 198 -1.00 6.31 -19.94
C LYS A 198 -2.49 6.59 -20.09
N THR A 199 -3.23 5.62 -20.61
CA THR A 199 -4.69 5.66 -20.71
C THR A 199 -5.30 4.48 -19.97
N PRO A 200 -6.49 4.63 -19.34
CA PRO A 200 -7.18 3.51 -18.74
C PRO A 200 -7.60 2.51 -19.84
N SER A 201 -7.63 1.22 -19.52
CA SER A 201 -8.20 0.22 -20.43
C SER A 201 -9.71 0.40 -20.53
N ALA A 202 -10.31 0.01 -21.67
CA ALA A 202 -11.77 0.02 -21.84
C ALA A 202 -12.46 -0.76 -20.72
N MET A 203 -11.95 -1.93 -20.36
CA MET A 203 -12.48 -2.74 -19.27
C MET A 203 -12.49 -2.00 -17.93
N MET A 204 -11.47 -1.18 -17.63
CA MET A 204 -11.47 -0.36 -16.44
C MET A 204 -12.52 0.74 -16.48
N VAL A 205 -12.69 1.38 -17.62
CA VAL A 205 -13.73 2.40 -17.82
C VAL A 205 -15.13 1.80 -17.65
N ASP A 206 -15.35 0.60 -18.16
CA ASP A 206 -16.63 -0.11 -18.06
C ASP A 206 -16.98 -0.56 -16.64
N MET A 207 -15.98 -0.63 -15.76
CA MET A 207 -16.19 -0.94 -14.32
C MET A 207 -16.76 0.24 -13.52
N PHE A 208 -16.66 1.47 -14.02
CA PHE A 208 -17.25 2.61 -13.33
C PHE A 208 -18.76 2.61 -13.50
N PRO A 209 -19.52 2.78 -12.41
CA PRO A 209 -20.97 2.81 -12.49
C PRO A 209 -21.41 4.01 -13.34
N ILE A 210 -22.24 3.74 -14.33
CA ILE A 210 -22.88 4.81 -15.10
C ILE A 210 -23.84 5.55 -14.16
N CYS A 211 -23.62 6.82 -13.97
CA CYS A 211 -24.57 7.64 -13.21
C CYS A 211 -25.90 7.65 -13.99
N LEU A 212 -26.98 7.17 -13.36
CA LEU A 212 -28.32 7.10 -13.97
C LEU A 212 -28.87 8.46 -14.43
N LEU A 213 -28.19 9.55 -14.13
CA LEU A 213 -28.55 10.91 -14.54
C LEU A 213 -27.92 11.36 -15.87
N TYR A 214 -26.97 10.60 -16.38
CA TYR A 214 -26.36 10.88 -17.68
C TYR A 214 -26.47 9.65 -18.57
N THR A 215 -27.24 9.77 -19.63
CA THR A 215 -27.23 8.83 -20.74
C THR A 215 -25.82 8.68 -21.26
N SER A 216 -25.44 7.45 -21.62
CA SER A 216 -24.11 7.09 -22.13
C SER A 216 -23.52 8.16 -23.05
N PRO A 217 -22.20 8.43 -22.95
CA PRO A 217 -21.55 9.20 -23.99
C PRO A 217 -21.72 8.47 -25.32
N SER A 218 -22.36 9.13 -26.24
CA SER A 218 -22.50 8.74 -27.65
C SER A 218 -21.13 8.72 -28.32
#